data_34f723b1caaae3370655fed8320e857d
#
_entry.id   34f723b1caaae3370655fed8320e857d
#
_cell.length_a   1.000
_cell.length_b   1.000
_cell.length_c   1.000
_cell.angle_alpha   90.00
_cell.angle_beta   90.00
_cell.angle_gamma   90.00
#
_symmetry.space_group_name_H-M   'P 1'
#
loop_
_entity.id
_entity.type
_entity.pdbx_description
1 polymer ?
#
loop_
_entity_poly.entity_id
_entity_poly.type
_entity_poly.pdbx_seq_one_letter_code
_entity_poly.pdbx_strand_id
1 'polypeptide(L)'
;MSREAEPGSSTPSPAGGASARRAAPLAMDAATFRAVGHRLVDQIAGLMASIPRRPVTRGEAPAEVRQALGLGGPLPEHGSEPGALLEQTAALLFDHSLFNAHPRFFGYITAPPAPIGVLSELIAAATNPNVGASILSPAATEIEAETVRWIAQFTGYPTTCGGLLVSGGNMANMVCFLAARAAMLPWDPRVEGMAAPNRPRPRVYASAETHTWLQKAADLAGLGTDSIRWIPIDESQRMDVDELARGLRVGRRHFELDDPRHTAPVGREPSHGDGRRQRRHCLLPLSRGAA
;
A
#
# COMPACT_ATOMS: atom_id res chain seq x y z
N MET A 1 18.36 45.32 -67.35
CA MET A 1 17.50 44.26 -67.85
C MET A 1 16.82 43.63 -66.62
N SER A 2 15.64 44.13 -66.32
CA SER A 2 14.81 43.74 -65.19
C SER A 2 13.99 42.56 -65.62
N ARG A 3 13.97 41.46 -64.77
CA ARG A 3 13.01 40.35 -64.92
C ARG A 3 11.95 40.52 -63.88
N GLU A 4 10.73 40.76 -64.33
CA GLU A 4 9.50 40.73 -63.55
C GLU A 4 9.21 39.29 -63.12
N ALA A 5 8.84 39.11 -61.84
CA ALA A 5 8.40 37.87 -61.30
C ALA A 5 6.87 37.84 -61.32
N GLU A 6 6.27 36.82 -61.90
CA GLU A 6 4.82 36.59 -61.94
C GLU A 6 4.29 36.15 -60.56
N PRO A 7 3.07 36.53 -60.15
CA PRO A 7 2.47 36.12 -58.89
C PRO A 7 1.96 34.68 -58.99
N GLY A 8 2.53 33.78 -58.14
CA GLY A 8 2.07 32.40 -58.00
C GLY A 8 0.64 32.29 -57.46
N SER A 9 -0.19 31.55 -58.16
CA SER A 9 -1.55 31.22 -57.78
C SER A 9 -1.55 30.31 -56.57
N SER A 10 -2.02 30.81 -55.42
CA SER A 10 -2.28 30.03 -54.21
C SER A 10 -3.58 29.23 -54.40
N THR A 11 -3.49 27.95 -54.64
CA THR A 11 -4.60 27.00 -54.51
C THR A 11 -5.02 26.89 -53.04
N PRO A 12 -6.31 27.04 -52.69
CA PRO A 12 -6.72 26.87 -51.32
C PRO A 12 -6.64 25.39 -50.92
N SER A 13 -5.91 25.16 -49.82
CA SER A 13 -5.83 23.84 -49.15
C SER A 13 -7.27 23.37 -48.77
N PRO A 14 -7.64 22.11 -49.01
CA PRO A 14 -8.97 21.64 -48.67
C PRO A 14 -9.18 21.75 -47.17
N ALA A 15 -10.26 22.41 -46.80
CA ALA A 15 -10.75 22.57 -45.44
C ALA A 15 -10.70 21.24 -44.69
N GLY A 16 -10.13 21.25 -43.50
CA GLY A 16 -9.96 20.10 -42.64
C GLY A 16 -11.25 19.30 -42.49
N GLY A 17 -11.21 18.07 -42.96
CA GLY A 17 -12.22 17.08 -42.65
C GLY A 17 -12.34 16.96 -41.15
N ALA A 18 -13.54 17.14 -40.59
CA ALA A 18 -13.85 16.87 -39.21
C ALA A 18 -13.33 15.47 -38.89
N SER A 19 -12.28 15.38 -38.11
CA SER A 19 -11.75 14.10 -37.61
C SER A 19 -12.93 13.37 -36.98
N ALA A 20 -13.36 12.26 -37.57
CA ALA A 20 -14.41 11.44 -37.01
C ALA A 20 -13.99 11.11 -35.57
N ARG A 21 -14.71 11.67 -34.60
CA ARG A 21 -14.42 11.48 -33.19
C ARG A 21 -14.45 9.98 -32.93
N ARG A 22 -13.31 9.42 -32.58
CA ARG A 22 -13.18 8.00 -32.29
C ARG A 22 -14.17 7.66 -31.18
N ALA A 23 -15.20 6.88 -31.49
CA ALA A 23 -16.15 6.43 -30.50
C ALA A 23 -15.42 5.52 -29.52
N ALA A 24 -15.32 5.93 -28.27
CA ALA A 24 -14.82 5.07 -27.21
C ALA A 24 -16.01 4.24 -26.68
N PRO A 25 -15.99 2.92 -26.76
CA PRO A 25 -17.14 2.06 -26.38
C PRO A 25 -17.57 2.25 -24.92
N LEU A 26 -16.66 2.71 -24.05
CA LEU A 26 -16.91 2.98 -22.63
C LEU A 26 -17.20 4.47 -22.35
N ALA A 27 -17.30 5.31 -23.39
CA ALA A 27 -17.63 6.72 -23.19
C ALA A 27 -19.09 6.86 -22.72
N MET A 28 -19.25 7.69 -21.70
CA MET A 28 -20.58 8.05 -21.14
C MET A 28 -20.70 9.57 -21.15
N ASP A 29 -21.84 10.09 -21.58
CA ASP A 29 -22.07 11.54 -21.48
C ASP A 29 -22.30 11.99 -20.05
N ALA A 30 -22.13 13.31 -19.79
CA ALA A 30 -22.22 13.86 -18.43
C ALA A 30 -23.62 13.73 -17.80
N ALA A 31 -24.68 13.69 -18.60
CA ALA A 31 -26.03 13.53 -18.07
C ALA A 31 -26.28 12.10 -17.61
N THR A 32 -25.89 11.12 -18.42
CA THR A 32 -25.94 9.70 -18.11
C THR A 32 -25.06 9.37 -16.89
N PHE A 33 -23.81 9.87 -16.89
CA PHE A 33 -22.89 9.71 -15.74
C PHE A 33 -23.52 10.22 -14.44
N ARG A 34 -24.10 11.41 -14.48
CA ARG A 34 -24.76 12.00 -13.31
C ARG A 34 -25.96 11.18 -12.85
N ALA A 35 -26.81 10.74 -13.78
CA ALA A 35 -28.01 9.96 -13.46
C ALA A 35 -27.65 8.61 -12.82
N VAL A 36 -26.70 7.89 -13.39
CA VAL A 36 -26.20 6.60 -12.85
C VAL A 36 -25.51 6.80 -11.50
N GLY A 37 -24.67 7.83 -11.40
CA GLY A 37 -23.93 8.15 -10.17
C GLY A 37 -24.87 8.49 -9.01
N HIS A 38 -25.90 9.30 -9.22
CA HIS A 38 -26.88 9.63 -8.16
C HIS A 38 -27.59 8.38 -7.66
N ARG A 39 -28.06 7.49 -8.56
CA ARG A 39 -28.70 6.23 -8.16
C ARG A 39 -27.74 5.36 -7.33
N LEU A 40 -26.46 5.25 -7.72
CA LEU A 40 -25.48 4.48 -7.00
C LEU A 40 -25.22 5.06 -5.60
N VAL A 41 -25.11 6.38 -5.49
CA VAL A 41 -24.94 7.06 -4.20
C VAL A 41 -26.14 6.79 -3.28
N ASP A 42 -27.37 6.88 -3.80
CA ASP A 42 -28.59 6.56 -3.03
C ASP A 42 -28.62 5.10 -2.57
N GLN A 43 -28.21 4.16 -3.41
CA GLN A 43 -28.10 2.74 -3.06
C GLN A 43 -27.06 2.51 -1.95
N ILE A 44 -25.88 3.14 -2.03
CA ILE A 44 -24.83 3.07 -1.03
C ILE A 44 -25.32 3.67 0.30
N ALA A 45 -25.99 4.82 0.27
CA ALA A 45 -26.57 5.43 1.46
C ALA A 45 -27.61 4.50 2.11
N GLY A 46 -28.47 3.89 1.31
CA GLY A 46 -29.45 2.88 1.75
C GLY A 46 -28.78 1.64 2.37
N LEU A 47 -27.70 1.14 1.74
CA LEU A 47 -26.89 0.07 2.31
C LEU A 47 -26.37 0.45 3.69
N MET A 48 -25.68 1.56 3.81
CA MET A 48 -25.08 2.01 5.08
C MET A 48 -26.12 2.12 6.19
N ALA A 49 -27.29 2.69 5.90
CA ALA A 49 -28.40 2.79 6.84
C ALA A 49 -29.02 1.44 7.21
N SER A 50 -28.91 0.42 6.36
CA SER A 50 -29.50 -0.89 6.55
C SER A 50 -28.58 -1.88 7.27
N ILE A 51 -27.26 -1.69 7.27
CA ILE A 51 -26.27 -2.62 7.84
C ILE A 51 -26.63 -3.12 9.24
N PRO A 52 -27.04 -2.28 10.21
CA PRO A 52 -27.35 -2.75 11.56
C PRO A 52 -28.53 -3.74 11.65
N ARG A 53 -29.37 -3.78 10.61
CA ARG A 53 -30.55 -4.67 10.53
C ARG A 53 -30.34 -5.89 9.65
N ARG A 54 -29.23 -5.92 8.87
CA ARG A 54 -28.86 -7.05 8.03
C ARG A 54 -28.22 -8.18 8.85
N PRO A 55 -28.06 -9.39 8.32
CA PRO A 55 -27.12 -10.35 8.89
C PRO A 55 -25.67 -9.82 8.71
N VAL A 56 -24.78 -10.20 9.61
CA VAL A 56 -23.33 -9.89 9.49
C VAL A 56 -22.77 -10.44 8.18
N THR A 57 -23.21 -11.66 7.84
CA THR A 57 -22.94 -12.37 6.58
C THR A 57 -24.03 -13.41 6.40
N ARG A 58 -24.25 -13.85 5.16
CA ARG A 58 -25.11 -15.00 4.89
C ARG A 58 -24.40 -16.33 5.17
N GLY A 59 -23.07 -16.34 5.29
CA GLY A 59 -22.29 -17.56 5.55
C GLY A 59 -22.28 -18.54 4.37
N GLU A 60 -22.44 -18.04 3.16
CA GLU A 60 -22.55 -18.82 1.94
C GLU A 60 -21.22 -19.50 1.57
N ALA A 61 -21.33 -20.70 1.01
CA ALA A 61 -20.18 -21.39 0.45
C ALA A 61 -19.72 -20.71 -0.88
N PRO A 62 -18.44 -20.78 -1.24
CA PRO A 62 -17.94 -20.15 -2.48
C PRO A 62 -18.67 -20.63 -3.77
N ALA A 63 -19.21 -21.85 -3.77
CA ALA A 63 -19.97 -22.36 -4.90
C ALA A 63 -21.33 -21.67 -5.04
N GLU A 64 -22.01 -21.41 -3.92
CA GLU A 64 -23.29 -20.70 -3.88
C GLU A 64 -23.14 -19.26 -4.36
N VAL A 65 -22.09 -18.58 -3.90
CA VAL A 65 -21.76 -17.22 -4.35
C VAL A 65 -21.46 -17.20 -5.85
N ARG A 66 -20.66 -18.15 -6.38
CA ARG A 66 -20.40 -18.26 -7.81
C ARG A 66 -21.67 -18.44 -8.62
N GLN A 67 -22.58 -19.26 -8.13
CA GLN A 67 -23.88 -19.49 -8.79
C GLN A 67 -24.74 -18.22 -8.78
N ALA A 68 -24.85 -17.54 -7.63
CA ALA A 68 -25.60 -16.29 -7.50
C ALA A 68 -25.06 -15.18 -8.42
N LEU A 69 -23.74 -15.12 -8.61
CA LEU A 69 -23.06 -14.19 -9.50
C LEU A 69 -23.12 -14.61 -10.98
N GLY A 70 -23.62 -15.80 -11.30
CA GLY A 70 -23.65 -16.33 -12.67
C GLY A 70 -22.26 -16.54 -13.28
N LEU A 71 -21.25 -16.81 -12.43
CA LEU A 71 -19.86 -16.95 -12.88
C LEU A 71 -19.58 -18.34 -13.46
N GLY A 72 -18.61 -18.41 -14.38
CA GLY A 72 -18.15 -19.66 -15.02
C GLY A 72 -18.64 -19.85 -16.44
N GLY A 73 -19.41 -18.91 -17.00
CA GLY A 73 -19.78 -18.86 -18.42
C GLY A 73 -18.61 -18.41 -19.32
N PRO A 74 -18.76 -18.51 -20.63
CA PRO A 74 -17.82 -17.98 -21.62
C PRO A 74 -17.76 -16.44 -21.53
N LEU A 75 -16.69 -15.86 -22.07
CA LEU A 75 -16.58 -14.40 -22.19
C LEU A 75 -17.77 -13.89 -23.02
N PRO A 76 -18.55 -12.89 -22.57
CA PRO A 76 -19.65 -12.31 -23.32
C PRO A 76 -19.16 -11.71 -24.65
N GLU A 77 -19.84 -11.98 -25.72
CA GLU A 77 -19.55 -11.41 -27.07
C GLU A 77 -19.92 -9.93 -27.15
N HIS A 78 -20.88 -9.49 -26.34
CA HIS A 78 -21.39 -8.13 -26.31
C HIS A 78 -21.32 -7.54 -24.90
N GLY A 79 -21.07 -6.21 -24.81
CA GLY A 79 -21.12 -5.47 -23.55
C GLY A 79 -22.56 -5.33 -23.04
N SER A 80 -22.69 -5.05 -21.76
CA SER A 80 -23.94 -4.75 -21.08
C SER A 80 -24.17 -3.24 -20.96
N GLU A 81 -25.41 -2.82 -20.76
CA GLU A 81 -25.73 -1.43 -20.48
C GLU A 81 -25.11 -1.04 -19.11
N PRO A 82 -24.29 0.03 -19.05
CA PRO A 82 -23.49 0.34 -17.85
C PRO A 82 -24.31 0.59 -16.58
N GLY A 83 -25.45 1.27 -16.68
CA GLY A 83 -26.31 1.55 -15.53
C GLY A 83 -26.90 0.29 -14.94
N ALA A 84 -27.45 -0.58 -15.77
CA ALA A 84 -28.02 -1.87 -15.35
C ALA A 84 -26.95 -2.79 -14.76
N LEU A 85 -25.75 -2.81 -15.36
CA LEU A 85 -24.62 -3.59 -14.85
C LEU A 85 -24.18 -3.13 -13.46
N LEU A 86 -24.08 -1.82 -13.23
CA LEU A 86 -23.72 -1.25 -11.93
C LEU A 86 -24.79 -1.53 -10.87
N GLU A 87 -26.07 -1.38 -11.22
CA GLU A 87 -27.18 -1.68 -10.30
C GLU A 87 -27.18 -3.16 -9.89
N GLN A 88 -27.04 -4.06 -10.85
CA GLN A 88 -26.97 -5.50 -10.59
C GLN A 88 -25.74 -5.85 -9.74
N THR A 89 -24.58 -5.29 -10.08
CA THR A 89 -23.33 -5.53 -9.34
C THR A 89 -23.43 -5.01 -7.89
N ALA A 90 -24.00 -3.82 -7.70
CA ALA A 90 -24.22 -3.27 -6.37
C ALA A 90 -25.16 -4.16 -5.56
N ALA A 91 -26.27 -4.60 -6.11
CA ALA A 91 -27.21 -5.48 -5.43
C ALA A 91 -26.55 -6.80 -5.01
N LEU A 92 -25.78 -7.44 -5.91
CA LEU A 92 -25.06 -8.68 -5.61
C LEU A 92 -24.02 -8.50 -4.51
N LEU A 93 -23.20 -7.43 -4.60
CA LEU A 93 -22.21 -7.14 -3.56
C LEU A 93 -22.86 -6.82 -2.22
N PHE A 94 -23.97 -6.08 -2.21
CA PHE A 94 -24.68 -5.74 -0.97
C PHE A 94 -25.34 -6.94 -0.32
N ASP A 95 -25.73 -7.93 -1.11
CA ASP A 95 -26.39 -9.12 -0.60
C ASP A 95 -25.41 -10.25 -0.19
N HIS A 96 -24.25 -10.35 -0.83
CA HIS A 96 -23.30 -11.44 -0.63
C HIS A 96 -22.00 -11.03 0.06
N SER A 97 -21.98 -9.88 0.77
CA SER A 97 -20.80 -9.42 1.51
C SER A 97 -20.90 -9.72 3.00
N LEU A 98 -19.74 -9.76 3.64
CA LEU A 98 -19.62 -9.67 5.09
C LEU A 98 -19.50 -8.18 5.48
N PHE A 99 -20.31 -7.75 6.46
CA PHE A 99 -20.34 -6.36 6.90
C PHE A 99 -19.52 -6.18 8.19
N ASN A 100 -18.28 -5.74 8.08
CA ASN A 100 -17.45 -5.39 9.23
C ASN A 100 -17.93 -4.13 9.98
N ALA A 101 -18.78 -3.32 9.35
CA ALA A 101 -19.47 -2.20 10.01
C ALA A 101 -20.70 -2.63 10.84
N HIS A 102 -21.07 -3.91 10.84
CA HIS A 102 -22.24 -4.39 11.57
C HIS A 102 -21.97 -4.37 13.08
N PRO A 103 -22.90 -3.88 13.93
CA PRO A 103 -22.70 -3.79 15.40
C PRO A 103 -22.39 -5.12 16.09
N ARG A 104 -22.74 -6.26 15.49
CA ARG A 104 -22.45 -7.61 16.01
C ARG A 104 -21.25 -8.27 15.32
N PHE A 105 -20.45 -7.53 14.57
CA PHE A 105 -19.21 -8.05 14.00
C PHE A 105 -18.05 -7.85 14.98
N PHE A 106 -17.51 -8.94 15.48
CA PHE A 106 -16.40 -8.95 16.44
C PHE A 106 -15.16 -9.68 15.90
N GLY A 107 -15.17 -10.00 14.61
CA GLY A 107 -14.05 -10.69 13.96
C GLY A 107 -13.01 -9.71 13.41
N TYR A 108 -11.75 -10.14 13.43
CA TYR A 108 -10.60 -9.42 12.86
C TYR A 108 -10.37 -8.00 13.43
N ILE A 109 -9.33 -7.35 12.95
CA ILE A 109 -8.99 -5.95 13.26
C ILE A 109 -9.21 -5.14 11.98
N THR A 110 -10.48 -4.89 11.65
CA THR A 110 -10.88 -4.17 10.43
C THR A 110 -11.75 -2.98 10.79
N ALA A 111 -11.40 -1.80 10.27
CA ALA A 111 -12.21 -0.61 10.42
C ALA A 111 -13.43 -0.64 9.46
N PRO A 112 -14.60 -0.14 9.88
CA PRO A 112 -15.70 0.11 8.96
C PRO A 112 -15.35 1.25 7.99
N PRO A 113 -15.96 1.28 6.78
CA PRO A 113 -15.78 2.40 5.89
C PRO A 113 -16.39 3.69 6.48
N ALA A 114 -15.62 4.77 6.49
CA ALA A 114 -16.14 6.09 6.82
C ALA A 114 -16.96 6.63 5.64
N PRO A 115 -18.17 7.17 5.83
CA PRO A 115 -18.99 7.69 4.72
C PRO A 115 -18.25 8.72 3.85
N ILE A 116 -17.51 9.64 4.48
CA ILE A 116 -16.69 10.62 3.75
C ILE A 116 -15.55 9.94 2.95
N GLY A 117 -14.99 8.83 3.46
CA GLY A 117 -13.99 8.05 2.75
C GLY A 117 -14.54 7.45 1.46
N VAL A 118 -15.76 6.90 1.49
CA VAL A 118 -16.43 6.37 0.29
C VAL A 118 -16.62 7.46 -0.77
N LEU A 119 -17.02 8.67 -0.38
CA LEU A 119 -17.15 9.80 -1.31
C LEU A 119 -15.80 10.28 -1.83
N SER A 120 -14.75 10.26 -1.02
CA SER A 120 -13.41 10.67 -1.46
C SER A 120 -12.78 9.69 -2.46
N GLU A 121 -13.14 8.41 -2.40
CA GLU A 121 -12.73 7.42 -3.43
C GLU A 121 -13.29 7.76 -4.83
N LEU A 122 -14.47 8.39 -4.91
CA LEU A 122 -14.99 8.88 -6.20
C LEU A 122 -14.08 9.97 -6.79
N ILE A 123 -13.53 10.85 -5.95
CA ILE A 123 -12.59 11.89 -6.38
C ILE A 123 -11.27 11.24 -6.81
N ALA A 124 -10.75 10.31 -6.01
CA ALA A 124 -9.53 9.61 -6.32
C ALA A 124 -9.64 8.81 -7.64
N ALA A 125 -10.75 8.10 -7.85
CA ALA A 125 -10.99 7.36 -9.10
C ALA A 125 -11.15 8.31 -10.31
N ALA A 126 -11.80 9.46 -10.15
CA ALA A 126 -12.02 10.42 -11.23
C ALA A 126 -10.73 11.16 -11.63
N THR A 127 -9.83 11.44 -10.68
CA THR A 127 -8.55 12.12 -10.95
C THR A 127 -7.43 11.15 -11.30
N ASN A 128 -7.56 9.88 -10.86
CA ASN A 128 -6.57 8.82 -11.05
C ASN A 128 -5.12 9.29 -10.79
N PRO A 129 -4.81 9.85 -9.60
CA PRO A 129 -3.54 10.49 -9.31
C PRO A 129 -2.42 9.45 -9.20
N ASN A 130 -1.32 9.68 -9.92
CA ASN A 130 -0.13 8.85 -9.81
C ASN A 130 0.89 9.52 -8.88
N VAL A 131 0.92 9.11 -7.63
CA VAL A 131 1.86 9.65 -6.61
C VAL A 131 3.28 9.05 -6.70
N GLY A 132 3.56 8.25 -7.71
CA GLY A 132 4.91 7.70 -7.96
C GLY A 132 5.94 8.78 -8.34
N ALA A 133 5.49 9.95 -8.80
CA ALA A 133 6.34 11.12 -9.00
C ALA A 133 5.52 12.40 -8.77
N SER A 134 6.08 13.35 -8.03
CA SER A 134 5.40 14.62 -7.69
C SER A 134 4.92 15.38 -8.92
N ILE A 135 5.69 15.36 -10.02
CA ILE A 135 5.30 16.03 -11.27
C ILE A 135 4.02 15.44 -11.90
N LEU A 136 3.72 14.17 -11.64
CA LEU A 136 2.52 13.50 -12.18
C LEU A 136 1.27 13.77 -11.34
N SER A 137 1.43 14.05 -10.07
CA SER A 137 0.33 14.34 -9.15
C SER A 137 0.78 15.23 -7.98
N PRO A 138 1.04 16.51 -8.22
CA PRO A 138 1.59 17.41 -7.21
C PRO A 138 0.72 17.50 -5.96
N ALA A 139 -0.57 17.75 -6.12
CA ALA A 139 -1.50 17.91 -4.99
C ALA A 139 -1.64 16.63 -4.15
N ALA A 140 -1.79 15.45 -4.78
CA ALA A 140 -1.96 14.20 -4.05
C ALA A 140 -0.67 13.80 -3.33
N THR A 141 0.51 14.09 -3.92
CA THR A 141 1.80 13.85 -3.27
C THR A 141 1.96 14.70 -2.00
N GLU A 142 1.58 15.98 -2.03
CA GLU A 142 1.65 16.84 -0.86
C GLU A 142 0.61 16.45 0.21
N ILE A 143 -0.59 16.03 -0.20
CA ILE A 143 -1.61 15.50 0.72
C ILE A 143 -1.11 14.23 1.41
N GLU A 144 -0.46 13.33 0.68
CA GLU A 144 0.13 12.13 1.26
C GLU A 144 1.22 12.47 2.28
N ALA A 145 2.16 13.35 1.92
CA ALA A 145 3.26 13.76 2.78
C ALA A 145 2.74 14.41 4.09
N GLU A 146 1.74 15.28 3.98
CA GLU A 146 1.12 15.91 5.15
C GLU A 146 0.35 14.90 6.01
N THR A 147 -0.35 13.95 5.39
CA THR A 147 -1.06 12.88 6.10
C THR A 147 -0.08 11.99 6.87
N VAL A 148 1.05 11.63 6.26
CA VAL A 148 2.13 10.88 6.93
C VAL A 148 2.67 11.67 8.13
N ARG A 149 2.89 12.98 7.98
CA ARG A 149 3.34 13.87 9.06
C ARG A 149 2.34 13.90 10.22
N TRP A 150 1.04 13.99 9.94
CA TRP A 150 0.00 13.96 10.97
C TRP A 150 -0.07 12.61 11.69
N ILE A 151 0.04 11.49 10.97
CA ILE A 151 0.08 10.17 11.57
C ILE A 151 1.30 10.04 12.48
N ALA A 152 2.48 10.51 12.06
CA ALA A 152 3.68 10.53 12.87
C ALA A 152 3.46 11.34 14.17
N GLN A 153 2.89 12.54 14.07
CA GLN A 153 2.57 13.37 15.23
C GLN A 153 1.58 12.68 16.17
N PHE A 154 0.52 12.09 15.63
CA PHE A 154 -0.52 11.39 16.39
C PHE A 154 0.05 10.18 17.17
N THR A 155 1.02 9.48 16.60
CA THR A 155 1.67 8.31 17.22
C THR A 155 2.90 8.66 18.07
N GLY A 156 3.25 9.95 18.22
CA GLY A 156 4.46 10.39 18.92
C GLY A 156 5.76 10.07 18.18
N TYR A 157 5.70 9.80 16.86
CA TYR A 157 6.86 9.55 16.02
C TYR A 157 7.46 10.89 15.51
N PRO A 158 8.76 10.95 15.18
CA PRO A 158 9.34 12.18 14.65
C PRO A 158 8.66 12.65 13.37
N THR A 159 8.19 13.89 13.34
CA THR A 159 7.48 14.46 12.17
C THR A 159 8.39 14.72 10.97
N THR A 160 9.72 14.56 11.14
CA THR A 160 10.73 14.59 10.08
C THR A 160 10.93 13.23 9.42
N CYS A 161 10.19 12.20 9.82
CA CYS A 161 10.30 10.88 9.21
C CYS A 161 9.77 10.90 7.77
N GLY A 162 10.33 10.04 6.93
CA GLY A 162 9.73 9.68 5.65
C GLY A 162 8.64 8.62 5.84
N GLY A 163 7.74 8.54 4.88
CA GLY A 163 6.70 7.52 4.84
C GLY A 163 5.92 7.57 3.54
N LEU A 164 5.07 6.58 3.35
CA LEU A 164 4.13 6.51 2.22
C LEU A 164 2.90 5.69 2.63
N LEU A 165 1.78 5.96 1.98
CA LEU A 165 0.57 5.18 2.12
C LEU A 165 0.59 4.02 1.12
N VAL A 166 0.22 2.82 1.57
CA VAL A 166 0.23 1.60 0.75
C VAL A 166 -1.04 0.79 0.94
N SER A 167 -1.31 -0.12 0.00
CA SER A 167 -2.50 -0.98 0.07
C SER A 167 -2.33 -2.11 1.08
N GLY A 168 -2.92 -1.96 2.25
CA GLY A 168 -3.03 -3.00 3.27
C GLY A 168 -1.79 -3.21 4.12
N GLY A 169 -2.01 -3.79 5.32
CA GLY A 169 -1.00 -3.98 6.36
C GLY A 169 0.19 -4.85 5.94
N ASN A 170 -0.02 -5.83 5.08
CA ASN A 170 1.09 -6.66 4.59
C ASN A 170 2.10 -5.82 3.79
N MET A 171 1.65 -4.92 2.92
CA MET A 171 2.52 -4.04 2.16
C MET A 171 3.19 -3.00 3.06
N ALA A 172 2.46 -2.44 4.03
CA ALA A 172 3.03 -1.52 5.01
C ALA A 172 4.18 -2.16 5.79
N ASN A 173 3.96 -3.36 6.31
CA ASN A 173 4.99 -4.13 7.00
C ASN A 173 6.16 -4.49 6.08
N MET A 174 5.91 -4.86 4.82
CA MET A 174 6.96 -5.18 3.84
C MET A 174 7.85 -3.97 3.58
N VAL A 175 7.28 -2.78 3.36
CA VAL A 175 8.05 -1.55 3.14
C VAL A 175 8.94 -1.24 4.33
N CYS A 176 8.39 -1.29 5.55
CA CYS A 176 9.17 -1.10 6.78
C CYS A 176 10.26 -2.17 6.95
N PHE A 177 9.96 -3.42 6.62
CA PHE A 177 10.92 -4.53 6.68
C PHE A 177 12.07 -4.33 5.69
N LEU A 178 11.79 -3.91 4.47
CA LEU A 178 12.82 -3.61 3.46
C LEU A 178 13.66 -2.39 3.86
N ALA A 179 13.04 -1.36 4.44
CA ALA A 179 13.76 -0.20 4.97
C ALA A 179 14.69 -0.60 6.12
N ALA A 180 14.20 -1.41 7.07
CA ALA A 180 15.00 -1.95 8.17
C ALA A 180 16.16 -2.82 7.65
N ARG A 181 15.88 -3.71 6.69
CA ARG A 181 16.92 -4.50 6.03
C ARG A 181 18.02 -3.63 5.44
N ALA A 182 17.65 -2.59 4.68
CA ALA A 182 18.63 -1.69 4.06
C ALA A 182 19.42 -0.88 5.09
N ALA A 183 18.80 -0.51 6.22
CA ALA A 183 19.45 0.27 7.27
C ALA A 183 20.38 -0.58 8.16
N MET A 184 20.05 -1.86 8.36
CA MET A 184 20.76 -2.74 9.30
C MET A 184 21.90 -3.53 8.68
N LEU A 185 21.87 -3.72 7.36
CA LEU A 185 22.94 -4.47 6.70
C LEU A 185 24.20 -3.61 6.52
N PRO A 186 25.41 -4.17 6.68
CA PRO A 186 26.66 -3.47 6.45
C PRO A 186 27.00 -3.25 4.96
N TRP A 187 26.17 -3.73 4.06
CA TRP A 187 26.27 -3.54 2.60
C TRP A 187 24.95 -2.99 2.04
N ASP A 188 24.94 -2.51 0.80
CA ASP A 188 23.71 -2.09 0.13
C ASP A 188 23.06 -3.29 -0.58
N PRO A 189 21.97 -3.86 -0.03
CA PRO A 189 21.31 -5.03 -0.61
C PRO A 189 20.63 -4.74 -1.96
N ARG A 190 20.45 -3.46 -2.34
CA ARG A 190 19.89 -3.07 -3.62
C ARG A 190 20.92 -3.18 -4.76
N VAL A 191 22.18 -3.01 -4.42
CA VAL A 191 23.29 -3.06 -5.38
C VAL A 191 23.94 -4.43 -5.39
N GLU A 192 24.19 -4.97 -4.20
CA GLU A 192 25.00 -6.16 -4.02
C GLU A 192 24.16 -7.45 -3.81
N GLY A 193 22.84 -7.30 -3.64
CA GLY A 193 21.93 -8.42 -3.37
C GLY A 193 22.10 -9.00 -1.96
N MET A 194 21.44 -10.13 -1.73
CA MET A 194 21.49 -10.86 -0.45
C MET A 194 22.44 -12.07 -0.48
N ALA A 195 22.70 -12.62 -1.65
CA ALA A 195 23.51 -13.82 -1.81
C ALA A 195 25.00 -13.48 -1.99
N ALA A 196 25.81 -13.78 -0.95
CA ALA A 196 27.26 -13.79 -1.08
C ALA A 196 27.84 -14.83 -0.12
N PRO A 197 28.86 -15.61 -0.54
CA PRO A 197 29.34 -16.79 0.20
C PRO A 197 29.84 -16.49 1.63
N ASN A 198 30.35 -15.31 1.88
CA ASN A 198 31.01 -14.96 3.15
C ASN A 198 30.27 -13.85 3.92
N ARG A 199 28.97 -13.66 3.66
CA ARG A 199 28.18 -12.64 4.36
C ARG A 199 27.45 -13.26 5.55
N PRO A 200 27.41 -12.55 6.69
CA PRO A 200 26.63 -12.98 7.82
C PRO A 200 25.14 -13.01 7.45
N ARG A 201 24.45 -14.08 7.83
CA ARG A 201 23.00 -14.20 7.61
C ARG A 201 22.26 -13.29 8.59
N PRO A 202 21.52 -12.27 8.11
CA PRO A 202 20.73 -11.43 9.00
C PRO A 202 19.66 -12.26 9.70
N ARG A 203 19.32 -11.89 10.93
CA ARG A 203 18.29 -12.55 11.73
C ARG A 203 17.18 -11.58 12.06
N VAL A 204 15.98 -12.10 12.12
CA VAL A 204 14.77 -11.35 12.49
C VAL A 204 14.21 -11.99 13.76
N TYR A 205 14.04 -11.21 14.80
CA TYR A 205 13.46 -11.65 16.05
C TYR A 205 12.00 -11.21 16.13
N ALA A 206 11.10 -12.12 16.42
CA ALA A 206 9.68 -11.85 16.48
C ALA A 206 9.01 -12.72 17.54
N SER A 207 7.92 -12.22 18.12
CA SER A 207 7.08 -13.03 19.01
C SER A 207 6.50 -14.23 18.25
N ALA A 208 6.31 -15.34 18.94
CA ALA A 208 5.63 -16.53 18.41
C ALA A 208 4.21 -16.20 17.90
N GLU A 209 3.57 -15.16 18.45
CA GLU A 209 2.24 -14.68 18.05
C GLU A 209 2.26 -13.65 16.90
N THR A 210 3.41 -13.40 16.30
CA THR A 210 3.50 -12.45 15.19
C THR A 210 2.72 -12.97 13.97
N HIS A 211 1.86 -12.10 13.42
CA HIS A 211 1.08 -12.39 12.23
C HIS A 211 1.96 -12.90 11.07
N THR A 212 1.42 -13.79 10.24
CA THR A 212 2.10 -14.51 9.15
C THR A 212 2.75 -13.64 8.07
N TRP A 213 2.56 -12.32 8.07
CA TRP A 213 3.23 -11.41 7.15
C TRP A 213 4.76 -11.55 7.21
N LEU A 214 5.32 -11.82 8.39
CA LEU A 214 6.76 -11.86 8.61
C LEU A 214 7.45 -12.95 7.81
N GLN A 215 6.85 -14.14 7.74
CA GLN A 215 7.38 -15.24 6.93
C GLN A 215 7.43 -14.87 5.45
N LYS A 216 6.36 -14.23 4.94
CA LYS A 216 6.30 -13.73 3.56
C LYS A 216 7.33 -12.63 3.30
N ALA A 217 7.52 -11.73 4.28
CA ALA A 217 8.52 -10.67 4.16
C ALA A 217 9.95 -11.21 4.15
N ALA A 218 10.27 -12.18 5.02
CA ALA A 218 11.59 -12.82 5.06
C ALA A 218 11.89 -13.58 3.76
N ASP A 219 10.91 -14.28 3.21
CA ASP A 219 11.00 -14.97 1.92
C ASP A 219 11.25 -13.97 0.78
N LEU A 220 10.34 -13.02 0.58
CA LEU A 220 10.42 -12.04 -0.51
C LEU A 220 11.63 -11.11 -0.42
N ALA A 221 12.12 -10.83 0.81
CA ALA A 221 13.32 -10.03 1.01
C ALA A 221 14.63 -10.82 0.81
N GLY A 222 14.57 -12.11 0.49
CA GLY A 222 15.72 -12.96 0.25
C GLY A 222 16.50 -13.38 1.52
N LEU A 223 15.88 -13.25 2.70
CA LEU A 223 16.46 -13.69 3.95
C LEU A 223 16.22 -15.20 4.20
N GLY A 224 15.09 -15.71 3.70
CA GLY A 224 14.57 -17.02 4.01
C GLY A 224 13.91 -17.11 5.38
N THR A 225 12.95 -18.00 5.55
CA THR A 225 12.19 -18.15 6.82
C THR A 225 13.05 -18.67 7.96
N ASP A 226 14.15 -19.38 7.68
CA ASP A 226 15.14 -19.81 8.67
C ASP A 226 15.89 -18.65 9.33
N SER A 227 15.79 -17.44 8.79
CA SER A 227 16.32 -16.23 9.42
C SER A 227 15.51 -15.78 10.64
N ILE A 228 14.25 -16.22 10.73
CA ILE A 228 13.33 -15.81 11.80
C ILE A 228 13.65 -16.59 13.08
N ARG A 229 13.78 -15.86 14.18
CA ARG A 229 13.90 -16.39 15.54
C ARG A 229 12.63 -16.08 16.29
N TRP A 230 11.82 -17.10 16.48
CA TRP A 230 10.57 -17.00 17.22
C TRP A 230 10.87 -16.95 18.71
N ILE A 231 10.45 -15.86 19.34
CA ILE A 231 10.59 -15.65 20.78
C ILE A 231 9.30 -16.08 21.45
N PRO A 232 9.33 -16.95 22.47
CA PRO A 232 8.15 -17.37 23.18
C PRO A 232 7.44 -16.21 23.87
N ILE A 233 6.20 -16.43 24.24
CA ILE A 233 5.39 -15.50 25.04
C ILE A 233 5.27 -16.01 26.46
N ASP A 234 5.07 -15.09 27.41
CA ASP A 234 4.73 -15.41 28.80
C ASP A 234 3.23 -15.72 28.96
N GLU A 235 2.82 -16.08 30.18
CA GLU A 235 1.42 -16.38 30.51
C GLU A 235 0.47 -15.18 30.28
N SER A 236 1.00 -13.97 30.24
CA SER A 236 0.27 -12.73 29.94
C SER A 236 0.27 -12.38 28.44
N GLN A 237 0.65 -13.32 27.58
CA GLN A 237 0.71 -13.15 26.11
C GLN A 237 1.72 -12.06 25.66
N ARG A 238 2.75 -11.78 26.47
CA ARG A 238 3.80 -10.83 26.13
C ARG A 238 5.05 -11.57 25.69
N MET A 239 5.81 -10.99 24.76
CA MET A 239 7.10 -11.53 24.33
C MET A 239 8.05 -11.67 25.52
N ASP A 240 8.69 -12.84 25.66
CA ASP A 240 9.74 -13.09 26.65
C ASP A 240 10.99 -12.26 26.33
N VAL A 241 11.17 -11.17 27.09
CA VAL A 241 12.25 -10.21 26.85
C VAL A 241 13.62 -10.78 27.20
N ASP A 242 13.69 -11.74 28.14
CA ASP A 242 14.95 -12.38 28.54
C ASP A 242 15.41 -13.35 27.46
N GLU A 243 14.48 -14.09 26.85
CA GLU A 243 14.77 -14.92 25.67
C GLU A 243 15.25 -14.06 24.49
N LEU A 244 14.56 -12.94 24.22
CA LEU A 244 14.99 -12.00 23.19
C LEU A 244 16.43 -11.52 23.47
N ALA A 245 16.71 -11.10 24.71
CA ALA A 245 18.03 -10.63 25.10
C ALA A 245 19.11 -11.71 24.98
N ARG A 246 18.77 -12.97 25.29
CA ARG A 246 19.66 -14.13 25.07
C ARG A 246 19.96 -14.33 23.59
N GLY A 247 18.92 -14.32 22.75
CA GLY A 247 19.05 -14.47 21.31
C GLY A 247 19.90 -13.39 20.65
N LEU A 248 19.73 -12.13 21.08
CA LEU A 248 20.52 -10.98 20.61
C LEU A 248 21.98 -11.09 21.01
N ARG A 249 22.31 -11.55 22.23
CA ARG A 249 23.71 -11.78 22.67
C ARG A 249 24.41 -12.85 21.83
N VAL A 250 23.71 -13.96 21.53
CA VAL A 250 24.24 -15.02 20.68
C VAL A 250 24.41 -14.52 19.24
N GLY A 251 23.42 -13.75 18.73
CA GLY A 251 23.48 -13.15 17.39
C GLY A 251 24.66 -12.19 17.22
N ARG A 252 24.94 -11.33 18.20
CA ARG A 252 26.08 -10.41 18.18
C ARG A 252 27.42 -11.14 18.11
N ARG A 253 27.61 -12.20 18.89
CA ARG A 253 28.87 -12.99 18.86
C ARG A 253 29.15 -13.58 17.49
N HIS A 254 28.14 -14.02 16.76
CA HIS A 254 28.31 -14.51 15.39
C HIS A 254 28.57 -13.38 14.36
N PHE A 255 28.13 -12.16 14.67
CA PHE A 255 28.32 -11.00 13.80
C PHE A 255 29.67 -10.33 14.02
N GLU A 256 30.16 -10.31 15.27
CA GLU A 256 31.45 -9.73 15.65
C GLU A 256 32.65 -10.60 15.22
N LEU A 257 32.46 -11.90 15.07
CA LEU A 257 33.53 -12.82 14.65
C LEU A 257 33.88 -12.72 13.16
N ASP A 258 32.99 -12.14 12.35
CA ASP A 258 33.12 -12.14 10.89
C ASP A 258 33.32 -10.73 10.26
N ASP A 259 33.30 -9.62 11.03
CA ASP A 259 33.49 -8.27 10.48
C ASP A 259 34.71 -7.53 11.08
N PRO A 260 35.83 -7.45 10.34
CA PRO A 260 37.02 -6.75 10.79
C PRO A 260 36.85 -5.23 11.01
N ARG A 261 35.70 -4.66 10.64
CA ARG A 261 35.39 -3.22 10.79
C ARG A 261 34.77 -2.89 12.16
N HIS A 262 34.43 -3.88 12.97
CA HIS A 262 33.81 -3.69 14.30
C HIS A 262 34.81 -3.62 15.47
N THR A 263 36.10 -3.69 15.21
CA THR A 263 37.16 -3.62 16.22
C THR A 263 37.64 -2.19 16.51
N ALA A 264 36.98 -1.16 15.98
CA ALA A 264 37.34 0.23 16.30
C ALA A 264 36.68 0.66 17.64
N PRO A 265 37.44 1.17 18.62
CA PRO A 265 36.90 1.62 19.90
C PRO A 265 35.96 2.81 19.71
N VAL A 266 34.83 2.77 20.41
CA VAL A 266 33.88 3.87 20.52
C VAL A 266 34.58 5.04 21.25
N GLY A 267 35.09 5.98 20.47
CA GLY A 267 35.76 7.16 21.06
C GLY A 267 36.47 8.00 20.01
N ARG A 268 35.73 8.65 19.12
CA ARG A 268 36.10 9.92 18.47
C ARG A 268 34.89 10.54 17.78
N GLU A 269 34.57 11.78 18.14
CA GLU A 269 33.60 12.60 17.43
C GLU A 269 34.01 12.77 15.94
N PRO A 270 33.10 12.66 15.01
CA PRO A 270 33.44 12.83 13.59
C PRO A 270 33.37 14.29 13.17
N SER A 271 34.44 14.75 12.54
CA SER A 271 34.49 15.99 11.77
C SER A 271 33.53 15.95 10.57
N HIS A 272 32.96 17.10 10.26
CA HIS A 272 32.04 17.35 9.16
C HIS A 272 32.57 16.82 7.83
N GLY A 273 31.73 16.04 7.09
CA GLY A 273 31.92 15.84 5.67
C GLY A 273 31.71 14.45 5.08
N ASP A 274 30.68 13.67 5.47
CA ASP A 274 30.27 12.51 4.66
C ASP A 274 28.75 12.32 4.69
N GLY A 275 28.12 12.53 3.52
CA GLY A 275 26.67 12.40 3.31
C GLY A 275 26.07 10.99 3.58
N ARG A 276 26.89 10.02 4.02
CA ARG A 276 26.44 8.66 4.37
C ARG A 276 25.96 8.51 5.82
N ARG A 277 26.11 9.51 6.67
CA ARG A 277 25.77 9.43 8.10
C ARG A 277 24.34 9.81 8.46
N GLN A 278 23.55 10.42 7.58
CA GLN A 278 22.16 10.79 7.87
C GLN A 278 21.19 9.60 7.93
N ARG A 279 21.61 8.38 7.57
CA ARG A 279 20.73 7.19 7.52
C ARG A 279 20.60 6.41 8.84
N ARG A 280 21.30 6.79 9.92
CA ARG A 280 21.30 6.01 11.18
C ARG A 280 20.28 6.46 12.23
N HIS A 281 19.49 7.49 12.00
CA HIS A 281 18.62 8.08 13.04
C HIS A 281 17.16 7.62 13.02
N CYS A 282 16.76 6.63 12.22
CA CYS A 282 15.38 6.16 12.17
C CYS A 282 15.05 4.97 13.08
N LEU A 283 15.95 4.54 13.95
CA LEU A 283 15.65 3.52 14.96
C LEU A 283 15.83 4.14 16.33
N LEU A 284 14.74 4.58 16.95
CA LEU A 284 14.72 5.06 18.32
C LEU A 284 15.08 3.94 19.30
N PRO A 285 15.95 4.19 20.29
CA PRO A 285 16.01 3.33 21.46
C PRO A 285 14.66 3.44 22.19
N LEU A 286 14.03 2.32 22.48
CA LEU A 286 12.90 2.25 23.39
C LEU A 286 13.36 2.87 24.73
N SER A 287 12.95 4.10 25.01
CA SER A 287 13.16 4.72 26.31
C SER A 287 12.41 3.88 27.35
N ARG A 288 13.12 3.43 28.37
CA ARG A 288 12.53 2.84 29.57
C ARG A 288 11.58 3.87 30.15
N GLY A 289 10.28 3.59 30.10
CA GLY A 289 9.30 4.32 30.87
C GLY A 289 9.66 4.17 32.35
N ALA A 290 9.86 5.28 33.02
CA ALA A 290 9.93 5.33 34.45
C ALA A 290 8.51 5.26 35.04
N ALA A 291 8.36 4.39 36.05
CA ALA A 291 7.32 4.23 37.07
C ALA A 291 5.87 4.17 36.59
#